data_92a214d1995f609162cda8375213659e
#
_entry.id   92a214d1995f609162cda8375213659e
#
_cell.length_a   1.000
_cell.length_b   1.000
_cell.length_c   1.000
_cell.angle_alpha   90.00
_cell.angle_beta   90.00
_cell.angle_gamma   90.00
#
_symmetry.space_group_name_H-M   'P 1'
#
loop_
_entity.id
_entity.type
_entity.pdbx_description
1 polymer ?
#
loop_
_entity_poly.entity_id
_entity_poly.type
_entity_poly.pdbx_seq_one_letter_code
_entity_poly.pdbx_strand_id
1 'polypeptide(L)'
;MGKIINIENIPCYEPVEINNNVKGGLIVIHEVWGLTDHIKDVADRFAEQGYYVLAPNLLDQTEIEKIATPEFQKSLFDPEKRNAIQPKLREMMAPLQLPEFAEQTNAKVEKIFEYLYQIDTLNKKVAVNGFCFGGTYSYNLAVNEPRLKAAVPFYGHSDQSIEELSRIQCPILAFYGETDENLVSHLDDLKSRMKEANVSYQSYVYPDCGHAFFNDSNLFAYNQVAANDAWQKTTQFLDDIFNK
;
A
#
# COMPACT_ATOMS: atom_id res chain seq x y z
N MET A 1 -17.82 12.24 -3.46
CA MET A 1 -17.17 11.22 -4.32
C MET A 1 -16.03 11.93 -5.06
N GLY A 2 -14.82 11.44 -4.94
CA GLY A 2 -13.65 12.01 -5.59
C GLY A 2 -13.69 11.88 -7.12
N LYS A 3 -12.61 12.25 -7.77
CA LYS A 3 -12.47 12.25 -9.24
C LYS A 3 -11.21 11.47 -9.65
N ILE A 4 -11.16 11.04 -10.90
CA ILE A 4 -9.92 10.54 -11.51
C ILE A 4 -9.21 11.72 -12.16
N ILE A 5 -7.97 11.94 -11.77
CA ILE A 5 -7.05 12.89 -12.39
C ILE A 5 -5.92 12.11 -13.07
N ASN A 6 -5.18 12.75 -13.96
CA ASN A 6 -4.06 12.10 -14.65
C ASN A 6 -2.76 12.83 -14.29
N ILE A 7 -1.81 12.10 -13.72
CA ILE A 7 -0.49 12.62 -13.34
C ILE A 7 0.55 11.88 -14.18
N GLU A 8 1.19 12.56 -15.12
CA GLU A 8 2.18 11.99 -16.04
C GLU A 8 1.73 10.67 -16.71
N ASN A 9 0.50 10.63 -17.19
CA ASN A 9 -0.19 9.48 -17.77
C ASN A 9 -0.51 8.34 -16.77
N ILE A 10 -0.50 8.61 -15.48
CA ILE A 10 -0.94 7.69 -14.44
C ILE A 10 -2.31 8.15 -13.94
N PRO A 11 -3.39 7.38 -14.17
CA PRO A 11 -4.69 7.70 -13.57
C PRO A 11 -4.61 7.58 -12.04
N CYS A 12 -5.07 8.61 -11.34
CA CYS A 12 -5.08 8.65 -9.88
C CYS A 12 -6.47 9.02 -9.38
N TYR A 13 -6.96 8.31 -8.38
CA TYR A 13 -8.12 8.76 -7.63
C TYR A 13 -7.69 9.86 -6.66
N GLU A 14 -8.34 10.99 -6.75
CA GLU A 14 -8.20 12.13 -5.85
C GLU A 14 -9.53 12.30 -5.11
N PRO A 15 -9.59 12.08 -3.78
CA PRO A 15 -10.76 12.36 -2.96
C PRO A 15 -11.20 13.81 -3.04
N VAL A 16 -12.42 14.10 -2.63
CA VAL A 16 -12.85 15.48 -2.43
C VAL A 16 -12.08 16.07 -1.26
N GLU A 17 -11.38 17.16 -1.48
CA GLU A 17 -10.68 17.88 -0.41
C GLU A 17 -11.68 18.44 0.60
N ILE A 18 -11.56 18.01 1.85
CA ILE A 18 -12.50 18.38 2.92
C ILE A 18 -11.98 19.57 3.75
N ASN A 19 -10.66 19.83 3.72
CA ASN A 19 -10.01 20.84 4.54
C ASN A 19 -9.05 21.73 3.75
N ASN A 20 -9.14 23.06 3.99
CA ASN A 20 -8.19 24.03 3.46
C ASN A 20 -6.80 23.97 4.15
N ASN A 21 -6.65 23.19 5.20
CA ASN A 21 -5.41 23.07 5.97
C ASN A 21 -4.98 21.61 6.03
N VAL A 22 -4.30 21.15 4.98
CA VAL A 22 -3.86 19.76 4.84
C VAL A 22 -2.63 19.49 5.71
N LYS A 23 -2.60 18.33 6.36
CA LYS A 23 -1.48 17.87 7.20
C LYS A 23 -0.24 17.53 6.37
N GLY A 24 -0.44 17.01 5.15
CA GLY A 24 0.59 16.57 4.21
C GLY A 24 0.01 15.71 3.10
N GLY A 25 0.86 15.24 2.20
CA GLY A 25 0.49 14.34 1.09
C GLY A 25 0.56 12.87 1.52
N LEU A 26 -0.39 12.08 1.04
CA LEU A 26 -0.42 10.64 1.26
C LEU A 26 -0.68 9.90 -0.05
N ILE A 27 0.23 8.99 -0.40
CA ILE A 27 0.04 8.04 -1.50
C ILE A 27 -0.63 6.79 -0.93
N VAL A 28 -1.79 6.39 -1.48
CA VAL A 28 -2.48 5.15 -1.11
C VAL A 28 -2.35 4.15 -2.25
N ILE A 29 -1.53 3.09 -2.07
CA ILE A 29 -1.26 2.10 -3.11
C ILE A 29 -2.15 0.88 -2.92
N HIS A 30 -2.86 0.54 -4.00
CA HIS A 30 -3.84 -0.55 -4.06
C HIS A 30 -3.23 -1.96 -3.96
N GLU A 31 -4.07 -2.95 -3.72
CA GLU A 31 -3.77 -4.37 -3.86
C GLU A 31 -3.61 -4.76 -5.35
N VAL A 32 -3.30 -6.02 -5.64
CA VAL A 32 -3.19 -6.55 -7.03
C VAL A 32 -4.47 -6.42 -7.86
N TRP A 33 -5.56 -5.98 -7.25
CA TRP A 33 -6.86 -5.78 -7.88
C TRP A 33 -7.02 -4.42 -8.56
N GLY A 34 -6.01 -3.55 -8.46
CA GLY A 34 -6.07 -2.21 -9.01
C GLY A 34 -6.86 -1.23 -8.13
N LEU A 35 -7.29 -0.13 -8.72
CA LEU A 35 -7.99 0.96 -8.05
C LEU A 35 -9.47 0.61 -7.81
N THR A 36 -9.72 -0.32 -6.87
CA THR A 36 -11.05 -0.77 -6.48
C THR A 36 -11.81 0.27 -5.65
N ASP A 37 -13.12 0.06 -5.45
CA ASP A 37 -13.92 0.95 -4.61
C ASP A 37 -13.47 0.90 -3.13
N HIS A 38 -12.96 -0.23 -2.65
CA HIS A 38 -12.33 -0.32 -1.33
C HIS A 38 -11.14 0.65 -1.19
N ILE A 39 -10.23 0.68 -2.17
CA ILE A 39 -9.07 1.59 -2.14
C ILE A 39 -9.49 3.06 -2.23
N LYS A 40 -10.53 3.36 -3.02
CA LYS A 40 -11.10 4.72 -3.08
C LYS A 40 -11.71 5.12 -1.74
N ASP A 41 -12.43 4.21 -1.07
CA ASP A 41 -12.97 4.44 0.27
C ASP A 41 -11.85 4.70 1.29
N VAL A 42 -10.79 3.90 1.28
CA VAL A 42 -9.62 4.13 2.12
C VAL A 42 -9.00 5.51 1.85
N ALA A 43 -8.88 5.91 0.59
CA ALA A 43 -8.38 7.23 0.22
C ALA A 43 -9.30 8.36 0.72
N ASP A 44 -10.63 8.21 0.57
CA ASP A 44 -11.62 9.15 1.09
C ASP A 44 -11.51 9.28 2.63
N ARG A 45 -11.39 8.16 3.35
CA ARG A 45 -11.19 8.15 4.81
C ARG A 45 -9.92 8.88 5.25
N PHE A 46 -8.81 8.75 4.55
CA PHE A 46 -7.60 9.52 4.83
C PHE A 46 -7.78 11.01 4.51
N ALA A 47 -8.50 11.36 3.47
CA ALA A 47 -8.83 12.75 3.17
C ALA A 47 -9.70 13.39 4.29
N GLU A 48 -10.64 12.63 4.86
CA GLU A 48 -11.42 13.02 6.04
C GLU A 48 -10.54 13.26 7.29
N GLN A 49 -9.40 12.57 7.39
CA GLN A 49 -8.39 12.82 8.43
C GLN A 49 -7.54 14.07 8.16
N GLY A 50 -7.72 14.73 7.00
CA GLY A 50 -7.01 15.97 6.66
C GLY A 50 -5.73 15.78 5.87
N TYR A 51 -5.55 14.67 5.16
CA TYR A 51 -4.45 14.46 4.23
C TYR A 51 -4.86 14.84 2.80
N TYR A 52 -3.92 15.34 1.99
CA TYR A 52 -4.08 15.39 0.54
C TYR A 52 -3.71 14.02 -0.03
N VAL A 53 -4.69 13.31 -0.55
CA VAL A 53 -4.53 11.88 -0.89
C VAL A 53 -4.54 11.67 -2.40
N LEU A 54 -3.62 10.85 -2.88
CA LEU A 54 -3.64 10.30 -4.23
C LEU A 54 -3.56 8.77 -4.18
N ALA A 55 -4.51 8.11 -4.84
CA ALA A 55 -4.46 6.66 -5.06
C ALA A 55 -4.22 6.37 -6.55
N PRO A 56 -2.95 6.10 -6.96
CA PRO A 56 -2.62 5.82 -8.35
C PRO A 56 -3.14 4.46 -8.81
N ASN A 57 -3.61 4.35 -10.06
CA ASN A 57 -3.85 3.08 -10.72
C ASN A 57 -2.54 2.58 -11.36
N LEU A 58 -1.75 1.83 -10.62
CA LEU A 58 -0.46 1.32 -11.08
C LEU A 58 -0.59 0.20 -12.12
N LEU A 59 -1.78 -0.41 -12.20
CA LEU A 59 -2.10 -1.50 -13.14
C LEU A 59 -2.85 -1.01 -14.39
N ASP A 60 -3.03 0.31 -14.55
CA ASP A 60 -3.68 0.88 -15.73
C ASP A 60 -3.09 0.33 -17.02
N GLN A 61 -3.96 -0.08 -17.95
CA GLN A 61 -3.62 -0.66 -19.25
C GLN A 61 -2.84 -2.00 -19.21
N THR A 62 -2.76 -2.65 -18.06
CA THR A 62 -2.19 -4.01 -17.98
C THR A 62 -3.24 -5.08 -18.23
N GLU A 63 -2.78 -6.30 -18.63
CA GLU A 63 -3.68 -7.45 -18.72
C GLU A 63 -4.25 -7.84 -17.36
N ILE A 64 -3.55 -7.52 -16.26
CA ILE A 64 -4.00 -7.78 -14.90
C ILE A 64 -5.29 -7.00 -14.62
N GLU A 65 -5.34 -5.71 -14.94
CA GLU A 65 -6.52 -4.88 -14.75
C GLU A 65 -7.75 -5.43 -15.49
N LYS A 66 -7.55 -5.95 -16.71
CA LYS A 66 -8.64 -6.53 -17.51
C LYS A 66 -9.21 -7.82 -16.90
N ILE A 67 -8.37 -8.59 -16.17
CA ILE A 67 -8.76 -9.87 -15.56
C ILE A 67 -9.28 -9.66 -14.14
N ALA A 68 -8.76 -8.70 -13.41
CA ALA A 68 -9.06 -8.43 -12.00
C ALA A 68 -10.44 -7.80 -11.77
N THR A 69 -11.46 -8.27 -12.50
CA THR A 69 -12.82 -7.78 -12.39
C THR A 69 -13.46 -8.13 -11.03
N PRO A 70 -14.49 -7.40 -10.59
CA PRO A 70 -15.22 -7.73 -9.35
C PRO A 70 -15.76 -9.16 -9.33
N GLU A 71 -16.20 -9.70 -10.49
CA GLU A 71 -16.69 -11.06 -10.63
C GLU A 71 -15.57 -12.09 -10.45
N PHE A 72 -14.37 -11.79 -10.99
CA PHE A 72 -13.19 -12.64 -10.81
C PHE A 72 -12.77 -12.67 -9.33
N GLN A 73 -12.70 -11.51 -8.67
CA GLN A 73 -12.39 -11.39 -7.25
C GLN A 73 -13.40 -12.16 -6.38
N LYS A 74 -14.69 -12.00 -6.65
CA LYS A 74 -15.76 -12.72 -5.97
C LYS A 74 -15.62 -14.24 -6.10
N SER A 75 -15.22 -14.71 -7.28
CA SER A 75 -15.01 -16.14 -7.53
C SER A 75 -13.74 -16.66 -6.83
N LEU A 76 -12.72 -15.82 -6.68
CA LEU A 76 -11.49 -16.18 -5.96
C LEU A 76 -11.72 -16.27 -4.45
N PHE A 77 -12.56 -15.43 -3.91
CA PHE A 77 -12.92 -15.44 -2.49
C PHE A 77 -13.91 -16.54 -2.13
N ASP A 78 -14.60 -17.12 -3.11
CA ASP A 78 -15.50 -18.25 -2.92
C ASP A 78 -14.69 -19.57 -2.78
N PRO A 79 -14.71 -20.25 -1.61
CA PRO A 79 -13.93 -21.47 -1.39
C PRO A 79 -14.22 -22.59 -2.39
N GLU A 80 -15.47 -22.67 -2.90
CA GLU A 80 -15.88 -23.71 -3.86
C GLU A 80 -15.30 -23.45 -5.26
N LYS A 81 -15.13 -22.17 -5.64
CA LYS A 81 -14.65 -21.76 -6.96
C LYS A 81 -13.15 -21.53 -7.02
N ARG A 82 -12.54 -21.20 -5.88
CA ARG A 82 -11.13 -20.82 -5.77
C ARG A 82 -10.17 -21.79 -6.48
N ASN A 83 -10.37 -23.11 -6.29
CA ASN A 83 -9.49 -24.11 -6.89
C ASN A 83 -9.56 -24.11 -8.42
N ALA A 84 -10.73 -23.87 -9.00
CA ALA A 84 -10.94 -23.85 -10.45
C ALA A 84 -10.27 -22.66 -11.14
N ILE A 85 -10.11 -21.52 -10.43
CA ILE A 85 -9.56 -20.29 -10.99
C ILE A 85 -8.07 -20.05 -10.66
N GLN A 86 -7.47 -20.90 -9.80
CA GLN A 86 -6.04 -20.82 -9.44
C GLN A 86 -5.09 -20.75 -10.65
N PRO A 87 -5.27 -21.55 -11.75
CA PRO A 87 -4.40 -21.45 -12.91
C PRO A 87 -4.46 -20.07 -13.55
N LYS A 88 -5.66 -19.49 -13.68
CA LYS A 88 -5.85 -18.15 -14.23
C LYS A 88 -5.27 -17.06 -13.33
N LEU A 89 -5.39 -17.24 -12.01
CA LEU A 89 -4.74 -16.34 -11.05
C LEU A 89 -3.22 -16.34 -11.21
N ARG A 90 -2.59 -17.52 -11.33
CA ARG A 90 -1.14 -17.63 -11.55
C ARG A 90 -0.69 -16.97 -12.85
N GLU A 91 -1.43 -17.17 -13.93
CA GLU A 91 -1.17 -16.53 -15.20
C GLU A 91 -1.25 -15.01 -15.08
N MET A 92 -2.30 -14.50 -14.41
CA MET A 92 -2.48 -13.08 -14.13
C MET A 92 -1.33 -12.49 -13.30
N MET A 93 -0.86 -13.24 -12.30
CA MET A 93 0.19 -12.78 -11.38
C MET A 93 1.61 -12.90 -11.93
N ALA A 94 1.83 -13.73 -12.96
CA ALA A 94 3.16 -13.96 -13.50
C ALA A 94 3.89 -12.68 -13.98
N PRO A 95 3.24 -11.72 -14.66
CA PRO A 95 3.90 -10.47 -15.05
C PRO A 95 4.40 -9.63 -13.88
N LEU A 96 3.75 -9.71 -12.71
CA LEU A 96 4.15 -8.95 -11.51
C LEU A 96 5.52 -9.36 -10.96
N GLN A 97 5.98 -10.57 -11.31
CA GLN A 97 7.26 -11.12 -10.86
C GLN A 97 8.43 -10.73 -11.79
N LEU A 98 8.15 -10.05 -12.90
CA LEU A 98 9.18 -9.62 -13.84
C LEU A 98 9.90 -8.38 -13.29
N PRO A 99 11.25 -8.33 -13.34
CA PRO A 99 12.01 -7.16 -12.91
C PRO A 99 11.60 -5.88 -13.64
N GLU A 100 11.31 -5.96 -14.93
CA GLU A 100 10.86 -4.82 -15.75
C GLU A 100 9.53 -4.25 -15.23
N PHE A 101 8.59 -5.11 -14.82
CA PHE A 101 7.33 -4.66 -14.24
C PHE A 101 7.56 -3.93 -12.90
N ALA A 102 8.45 -4.46 -12.06
CA ALA A 102 8.81 -3.84 -10.79
C ALA A 102 9.46 -2.46 -11.01
N GLU A 103 10.39 -2.35 -11.96
CA GLU A 103 11.05 -1.09 -12.32
C GLU A 103 10.04 -0.04 -12.81
N GLN A 104 9.17 -0.41 -13.75
CA GLN A 104 8.12 0.48 -14.27
C GLN A 104 7.15 0.92 -13.17
N THR A 105 6.79 0.03 -12.26
CA THR A 105 5.87 0.35 -11.17
C THR A 105 6.54 1.27 -10.14
N ASN A 106 7.80 1.03 -9.77
CA ASN A 106 8.56 1.93 -8.91
C ASN A 106 8.64 3.33 -9.53
N ALA A 107 8.96 3.43 -10.82
CA ALA A 107 9.01 4.71 -11.53
C ALA A 107 7.65 5.44 -11.52
N LYS A 108 6.53 4.72 -11.63
CA LYS A 108 5.19 5.34 -11.49
C LYS A 108 4.98 5.89 -10.08
N VAL A 109 5.31 5.14 -9.04
CA VAL A 109 5.13 5.57 -7.65
C VAL A 109 6.02 6.79 -7.33
N GLU A 110 7.28 6.79 -7.80
CA GLU A 110 8.21 7.91 -7.65
C GLU A 110 7.69 9.19 -8.33
N LYS A 111 7.05 9.08 -9.50
CA LYS A 111 6.40 10.23 -10.16
C LYS A 111 5.26 10.81 -9.35
N ILE A 112 4.44 9.96 -8.73
CA ILE A 112 3.36 10.41 -7.84
C ILE A 112 3.95 11.08 -6.59
N PHE A 113 5.02 10.52 -6.02
CA PHE A 113 5.74 11.15 -4.91
C PHE A 113 6.25 12.55 -5.32
N GLU A 114 6.94 12.66 -6.45
CA GLU A 114 7.49 13.94 -6.91
C GLU A 114 6.37 14.97 -7.16
N TYR A 115 5.26 14.57 -7.76
CA TYR A 115 4.11 15.45 -7.94
C TYR A 115 3.63 16.01 -6.60
N LEU A 116 3.40 15.17 -5.59
CA LEU A 116 2.99 15.62 -4.26
C LEU A 116 4.05 16.50 -3.59
N TYR A 117 5.31 16.11 -3.74
CA TYR A 117 6.44 16.83 -3.12
C TYR A 117 6.59 18.26 -3.67
N GLN A 118 6.14 18.56 -4.89
CA GLN A 118 6.16 19.88 -5.49
C GLN A 118 4.97 20.78 -5.08
N ILE A 119 3.95 20.23 -4.43
CA ILE A 119 2.81 21.02 -3.94
C ILE A 119 3.23 21.80 -2.69
N ASP A 120 3.30 23.12 -2.80
CA ASP A 120 3.81 23.99 -1.72
C ASP A 120 3.02 23.86 -0.41
N THR A 121 1.70 23.71 -0.49
CA THR A 121 0.82 23.58 0.69
C THR A 121 1.06 22.31 1.49
N LEU A 122 1.72 21.29 0.92
CA LEU A 122 2.09 20.06 1.62
C LEU A 122 3.41 20.17 2.41
N ASN A 123 4.11 21.31 2.31
CA ASN A 123 5.34 21.60 3.06
C ASN A 123 6.41 20.47 2.95
N LYS A 124 6.51 19.84 1.79
CA LYS A 124 7.41 18.68 1.55
C LYS A 124 7.13 17.48 2.47
N LYS A 125 5.94 17.38 3.03
CA LYS A 125 5.50 16.29 3.89
C LYS A 125 4.71 15.29 3.05
N VAL A 126 5.35 14.19 2.64
CA VAL A 126 4.72 13.11 1.85
C VAL A 126 5.01 11.77 2.51
N ALA A 127 3.96 10.96 2.69
CA ALA A 127 4.03 9.59 3.17
C ALA A 127 3.36 8.62 2.18
N VAL A 128 3.57 7.31 2.41
CA VAL A 128 2.93 6.25 1.63
C VAL A 128 2.25 5.25 2.56
N ASN A 129 1.06 4.82 2.16
CA ASN A 129 0.35 3.67 2.73
C ASN A 129 -0.02 2.73 1.58
N GLY A 130 0.24 1.44 1.73
CA GLY A 130 -0.05 0.48 0.67
C GLY A 130 -0.46 -0.89 1.19
N PHE A 131 -1.25 -1.60 0.38
CA PHE A 131 -1.87 -2.87 0.74
C PHE A 131 -1.42 -3.99 -0.18
N CYS A 132 -0.97 -5.14 0.33
CA CYS A 132 -0.52 -6.29 -0.44
C CYS A 132 0.61 -5.90 -1.43
N PHE A 133 0.33 -5.93 -2.72
CA PHE A 133 1.15 -5.34 -3.78
C PHE A 133 1.62 -3.93 -3.40
N GLY A 134 0.70 -3.06 -3.01
CA GLY A 134 1.02 -1.71 -2.55
C GLY A 134 1.86 -1.67 -1.28
N GLY A 135 1.72 -2.64 -0.40
CA GLY A 135 2.57 -2.78 0.78
C GLY A 135 4.04 -3.00 0.40
N THR A 136 4.30 -3.86 -0.59
CA THR A 136 5.64 -4.08 -1.15
C THR A 136 6.20 -2.81 -1.78
N TYR A 137 5.40 -2.10 -2.58
CA TYR A 137 5.84 -0.84 -3.18
C TYR A 137 5.98 0.32 -2.18
N SER A 138 5.36 0.23 -1.01
CA SER A 138 5.62 1.16 0.09
C SER A 138 7.04 0.99 0.66
N TYR A 139 7.53 -0.25 0.78
CA TYR A 139 8.94 -0.50 1.12
C TYR A 139 9.89 -0.03 0.03
N ASN A 140 9.58 -0.32 -1.23
CA ASN A 140 10.42 0.10 -2.36
C ASN A 140 10.55 1.64 -2.41
N LEU A 141 9.44 2.37 -2.25
CA LEU A 141 9.48 3.83 -2.21
C LEU A 141 10.33 4.34 -1.04
N ALA A 142 10.24 3.72 0.13
CA ALA A 142 11.05 4.12 1.28
C ALA A 142 12.56 3.92 1.04
N VAL A 143 12.95 2.89 0.28
CA VAL A 143 14.34 2.64 -0.14
C VAL A 143 14.81 3.65 -1.19
N ASN A 144 13.95 3.95 -2.17
CA ASN A 144 14.33 4.76 -3.33
C ASN A 144 14.22 6.26 -3.06
N GLU A 145 13.40 6.68 -2.09
CA GLU A 145 13.08 8.08 -1.85
C GLU A 145 13.41 8.52 -0.41
N PRO A 146 14.61 9.01 -0.15
CA PRO A 146 15.05 9.40 1.20
C PRO A 146 14.31 10.64 1.76
N ARG A 147 13.56 11.37 0.92
CA ARG A 147 12.74 12.51 1.34
C ARG A 147 11.38 12.09 1.89
N LEU A 148 11.00 10.82 1.72
CA LEU A 148 9.74 10.28 2.25
C LEU A 148 9.66 10.45 3.77
N LYS A 149 8.51 10.80 4.31
CA LYS A 149 8.34 11.08 5.75
C LYS A 149 7.89 9.85 6.55
N ALA A 150 7.15 8.94 5.94
CA ALA A 150 6.72 7.70 6.57
C ALA A 150 6.29 6.67 5.52
N ALA A 151 6.42 5.38 5.83
CA ALA A 151 5.84 4.29 5.06
C ALA A 151 5.00 3.39 5.95
N VAL A 152 3.79 3.04 5.47
CA VAL A 152 2.85 2.18 6.19
C VAL A 152 2.42 1.00 5.30
N PRO A 153 3.26 -0.06 5.21
CA PRO A 153 2.93 -1.26 4.47
C PRO A 153 1.98 -2.18 5.24
N PHE A 154 0.87 -2.55 4.61
CA PHE A 154 -0.04 -3.60 5.06
C PHE A 154 0.23 -4.88 4.27
N TYR A 155 0.50 -5.98 4.96
CA TYR A 155 0.76 -7.31 4.41
C TYR A 155 1.57 -7.29 3.10
N GLY A 156 2.61 -6.45 3.07
CA GLY A 156 3.64 -6.38 2.04
C GLY A 156 4.90 -7.14 2.43
N HIS A 157 5.69 -7.53 1.46
CA HIS A 157 7.01 -8.14 1.70
C HIS A 157 8.13 -7.17 1.31
N SER A 158 9.33 -7.45 1.81
CA SER A 158 10.55 -6.71 1.48
C SER A 158 11.71 -7.70 1.35
N ASP A 159 12.22 -7.81 0.13
CA ASP A 159 13.36 -8.68 -0.20
C ASP A 159 14.68 -7.89 -0.34
N GLN A 160 14.66 -6.58 -0.03
CA GLN A 160 15.81 -5.71 -0.13
C GLN A 160 16.95 -6.17 0.80
N SER A 161 18.18 -6.05 0.31
CA SER A 161 19.40 -6.27 1.09
C SER A 161 19.53 -5.25 2.22
N ILE A 162 20.38 -5.53 3.21
CA ILE A 162 20.70 -4.60 4.30
C ILE A 162 21.27 -3.28 3.74
N GLU A 163 22.07 -3.33 2.68
CA GLU A 163 22.61 -2.16 2.01
C GLU A 163 21.50 -1.28 1.41
N GLU A 164 20.51 -1.88 0.75
CA GLU A 164 19.35 -1.16 0.21
C GLU A 164 18.51 -0.58 1.34
N LEU A 165 18.18 -1.38 2.36
CA LEU A 165 17.43 -0.94 3.52
C LEU A 165 18.09 0.22 4.27
N SER A 166 19.43 0.30 4.27
CA SER A 166 20.19 1.40 4.92
C SER A 166 19.97 2.77 4.28
N ARG A 167 19.37 2.82 3.08
CA ARG A 167 18.98 4.07 2.40
C ARG A 167 17.69 4.68 2.97
N ILE A 168 16.89 3.88 3.70
CA ILE A 168 15.62 4.33 4.28
C ILE A 168 15.89 5.39 5.35
N GLN A 169 15.29 6.57 5.20
CA GLN A 169 15.43 7.69 6.14
C GLN A 169 14.16 7.96 6.94
N CYS A 170 13.05 7.30 6.61
CA CYS A 170 11.78 7.48 7.29
C CYS A 170 11.45 6.30 8.23
N PRO A 171 10.63 6.51 9.27
CA PRO A 171 10.09 5.41 10.05
C PRO A 171 9.08 4.61 9.25
N ILE A 172 9.01 3.30 9.55
CA ILE A 172 8.07 2.35 8.95
C ILE A 172 7.19 1.73 10.03
N LEU A 173 5.88 1.71 9.79
CA LEU A 173 4.88 1.01 10.58
C LEU A 173 4.18 -0.05 9.73
N ALA A 174 4.43 -1.33 9.99
CA ALA A 174 3.96 -2.44 9.18
C ALA A 174 2.89 -3.29 9.89
N PHE A 175 1.97 -3.88 9.09
CA PHE A 175 0.88 -4.70 9.61
C PHE A 175 0.77 -6.04 8.88
N TYR A 176 0.61 -7.12 9.64
CA TYR A 176 0.55 -8.50 9.14
C TYR A 176 -0.57 -9.28 9.82
N GLY A 177 -1.09 -10.27 9.14
CA GLY A 177 -1.98 -11.28 9.72
C GLY A 177 -1.19 -12.53 10.11
N GLU A 178 -1.43 -13.10 11.28
CA GLU A 178 -0.70 -14.24 11.82
C GLU A 178 -0.77 -15.48 10.93
N THR A 179 -1.92 -15.71 10.26
CA THR A 179 -2.13 -16.85 9.39
C THR A 179 -1.65 -16.66 7.96
N ASP A 180 -1.05 -15.50 7.63
CA ASP A 180 -0.35 -15.28 6.37
C ASP A 180 1.08 -15.84 6.47
N GLU A 181 1.17 -17.17 6.45
CA GLU A 181 2.43 -17.92 6.68
C GLU A 181 3.56 -17.47 5.75
N ASN A 182 3.23 -17.12 4.50
CA ASN A 182 4.23 -16.68 3.52
C ASN A 182 4.95 -15.39 3.94
N LEU A 183 4.28 -14.48 4.65
CA LEU A 183 4.87 -13.24 5.12
C LEU A 183 5.44 -13.38 6.53
N VAL A 184 4.68 -14.01 7.44
CA VAL A 184 5.06 -14.10 8.86
C VAL A 184 6.31 -14.96 9.07
N SER A 185 6.50 -16.01 8.26
CA SER A 185 7.71 -16.86 8.34
C SER A 185 9.02 -16.10 8.04
N HIS A 186 8.96 -14.99 7.31
CA HIS A 186 10.11 -14.16 6.97
C HIS A 186 10.21 -12.88 7.83
N LEU A 187 9.24 -12.64 8.72
CA LEU A 187 9.13 -11.38 9.44
C LEU A 187 10.28 -11.15 10.44
N ASP A 188 10.76 -12.20 11.10
CA ASP A 188 11.87 -12.08 12.05
C ASP A 188 13.19 -11.80 11.34
N ASP A 189 13.39 -12.36 10.14
CA ASP A 189 14.52 -12.01 9.28
C ASP A 189 14.42 -10.53 8.83
N LEU A 190 13.25 -10.10 8.37
CA LEU A 190 13.04 -8.69 7.99
C LEU A 190 13.31 -7.74 9.15
N LYS A 191 12.82 -8.03 10.37
CA LYS A 191 13.11 -7.24 11.57
C LYS A 191 14.61 -7.16 11.87
N SER A 192 15.32 -8.28 11.70
CA SER A 192 16.77 -8.34 11.90
C SER A 192 17.50 -7.46 10.88
N ARG A 193 17.15 -7.56 9.59
CA ARG A 193 17.73 -6.73 8.52
C ARG A 193 17.42 -5.25 8.72
N MET A 194 16.20 -4.87 9.10
CA MET A 194 15.81 -3.48 9.41
C MET A 194 16.62 -2.92 10.59
N LYS A 195 16.82 -3.73 11.63
CA LYS A 195 17.64 -3.35 12.79
C LYS A 195 19.10 -3.15 12.40
N GLU A 196 19.69 -4.04 11.61
CA GLU A 196 21.06 -3.95 11.14
C GLU A 196 21.26 -2.74 10.22
N ALA A 197 20.27 -2.44 9.37
CA ALA A 197 20.22 -1.26 8.53
C ALA A 197 19.94 0.05 9.31
N ASN A 198 19.74 -0.02 10.64
CA ASN A 198 19.40 1.11 11.50
C ASN A 198 18.09 1.84 11.10
N VAL A 199 17.13 1.12 10.57
CA VAL A 199 15.81 1.66 10.21
C VAL A 199 14.87 1.68 11.41
N SER A 200 14.16 2.78 11.62
CA SER A 200 13.07 2.85 12.60
C SER A 200 11.88 2.04 12.09
N TYR A 201 11.81 0.77 12.51
CA TYR A 201 10.82 -0.20 12.05
C TYR A 201 9.98 -0.73 13.20
N GLN A 202 8.67 -0.63 13.07
CA GLN A 202 7.69 -1.24 13.97
C GLN A 202 6.71 -2.08 13.17
N SER A 203 6.38 -3.27 13.69
CA SER A 203 5.38 -4.13 13.06
C SER A 203 4.40 -4.73 14.05
N TYR A 204 3.17 -4.93 13.61
CA TYR A 204 2.10 -5.61 14.34
C TYR A 204 1.67 -6.86 13.58
N VAL A 205 1.48 -7.95 14.32
CA VAL A 205 0.92 -9.20 13.79
C VAL A 205 -0.40 -9.44 14.51
N TYR A 206 -1.49 -9.51 13.77
CA TYR A 206 -2.83 -9.72 14.32
C TYR A 206 -3.16 -11.20 14.38
N PRO A 207 -3.52 -11.73 15.58
CA PRO A 207 -3.89 -13.13 15.74
C PRO A 207 -5.12 -13.48 14.93
N ASP A 208 -5.20 -14.71 14.46
CA ASP A 208 -6.33 -15.26 13.68
C ASP A 208 -6.66 -14.48 12.37
N CYS A 209 -5.80 -13.57 11.94
CA CYS A 209 -5.95 -12.80 10.71
C CYS A 209 -5.07 -13.37 9.61
N GLY A 210 -5.59 -13.40 8.39
CA GLY A 210 -4.85 -13.78 7.18
C GLY A 210 -4.43 -12.57 6.35
N HIS A 211 -3.97 -12.86 5.13
CA HIS A 211 -3.71 -11.83 4.11
C HIS A 211 -4.97 -11.02 3.83
N ALA A 212 -4.82 -9.72 3.60
CA ALA A 212 -5.92 -8.78 3.30
C ALA A 212 -6.98 -8.61 4.42
N PHE A 213 -6.60 -8.80 5.70
CA PHE A 213 -7.50 -8.64 6.85
C PHE A 213 -8.12 -7.25 6.98
N PHE A 214 -7.55 -6.24 6.35
CA PHE A 214 -8.05 -4.86 6.34
C PHE A 214 -9.12 -4.61 5.26
N ASN A 215 -9.19 -5.47 4.23
CA ASN A 215 -10.08 -5.27 3.09
C ASN A 215 -11.52 -5.71 3.41
N ASP A 216 -12.39 -4.75 3.71
CA ASP A 216 -13.80 -4.97 4.06
C ASP A 216 -14.68 -5.44 2.89
N SER A 217 -14.22 -5.30 1.64
CA SER A 217 -14.88 -5.91 0.49
C SER A 217 -14.61 -7.41 0.36
N ASN A 218 -13.59 -7.93 1.06
CA ASN A 218 -13.26 -9.36 1.13
C ASN A 218 -13.78 -9.98 2.44
N LEU A 219 -15.05 -10.35 2.46
CA LEU A 219 -15.72 -10.90 3.66
C LEU A 219 -15.07 -12.17 4.24
N PHE A 220 -14.23 -12.88 3.48
CA PHE A 220 -13.53 -14.08 3.94
C PHE A 220 -12.22 -13.79 4.66
N ALA A 221 -11.63 -12.63 4.43
CA ALA A 221 -10.36 -12.23 5.05
C ALA A 221 -10.52 -11.09 6.05
N TYR A 222 -11.56 -10.27 5.89
CA TYR A 222 -11.79 -9.09 6.71
C TYR A 222 -11.94 -9.41 8.18
N ASN A 223 -11.15 -8.74 9.02
CA ASN A 223 -11.30 -8.76 10.47
C ASN A 223 -11.49 -7.33 10.98
N GLN A 224 -12.71 -6.99 11.36
CA GLN A 224 -13.09 -5.63 11.77
C GLN A 224 -12.27 -5.12 12.96
N VAL A 225 -11.98 -5.97 13.93
CA VAL A 225 -11.22 -5.56 15.14
C VAL A 225 -9.79 -5.22 14.77
N ALA A 226 -9.13 -6.10 14.02
CA ALA A 226 -7.77 -5.88 13.55
C ALA A 226 -7.67 -4.67 12.60
N ALA A 227 -8.63 -4.53 11.67
CA ALA A 227 -8.68 -3.41 10.73
C ALA A 227 -8.86 -2.07 11.45
N ASN A 228 -9.75 -2.00 12.43
CA ASN A 228 -9.96 -0.78 13.22
C ASN A 228 -8.72 -0.41 14.05
N ASP A 229 -8.09 -1.36 14.70
CA ASP A 229 -6.87 -1.12 15.47
C ASP A 229 -5.70 -0.69 14.57
N ALA A 230 -5.52 -1.36 13.42
CA ALA A 230 -4.51 -0.98 12.43
C ALA A 230 -4.77 0.44 11.87
N TRP A 231 -6.03 0.80 11.61
CA TRP A 231 -6.42 2.14 11.18
C TRP A 231 -6.06 3.20 12.21
N GLN A 232 -6.41 2.98 13.49
CA GLN A 232 -6.09 3.91 14.57
C GLN A 232 -4.58 4.09 14.74
N LYS A 233 -3.81 3.00 14.70
CA LYS A 233 -2.36 3.06 14.77
C LYS A 233 -1.74 3.80 13.57
N THR A 234 -2.28 3.57 12.37
CA THR A 234 -1.81 4.25 11.15
C THR A 234 -2.05 5.75 11.24
N THR A 235 -3.27 6.17 11.58
CA THR A 235 -3.61 7.60 11.66
C THR A 235 -2.83 8.30 12.76
N GLN A 236 -2.68 7.69 13.93
CA GLN A 236 -1.87 8.24 15.02
C GLN A 236 -0.39 8.35 14.62
N PHE A 237 0.17 7.32 13.98
CA PHE A 237 1.57 7.32 13.53
C PHE A 237 1.83 8.42 12.50
N LEU A 238 0.95 8.57 11.50
CA LEU A 238 1.08 9.63 10.50
C LEU A 238 0.92 11.02 11.12
N ASP A 239 -0.02 11.19 12.05
CA ASP A 239 -0.21 12.47 12.75
C ASP A 239 1.02 12.84 13.59
N ASP A 240 1.63 11.88 14.28
CA ASP A 240 2.86 12.12 15.07
C ASP A 240 4.05 12.51 14.17
N ILE A 241 4.10 12.03 12.93
CA ILE A 241 5.14 12.38 11.96
C ILE A 241 4.89 13.76 11.34
N PHE A 242 3.64 14.06 10.98
CA PHE A 242 3.32 15.29 10.27
C PHE A 242 3.18 16.52 11.17
N ASN A 243 2.97 16.32 12.47
CA ASN A 243 2.93 17.43 13.44
C ASN A 243 4.33 17.84 13.97
N LYS A 244 5.38 17.12 13.55
CA LYS A 244 6.79 17.49 13.82
C LYS A 244 7.31 18.43 12.72
#